data_3161d755183c728e6d7acc027e83d9ed
#
_entry.id   3161d755183c728e6d7acc027e83d9ed
#
_cell.length_a   1.000
_cell.length_b   1.000
_cell.length_c   1.000
_cell.angle_alpha   90.00
_cell.angle_beta   90.00
_cell.angle_gamma   90.00
#
_symmetry.space_group_name_H-M   'P 1'
#
loop_
_entity.id
_entity.type
_entity.pdbx_description
1 polymer ?
#
loop_
_entity_poly.entity_id
_entity_poly.type
_entity_poly.pdbx_seq_one_letter_code
_entity_poly.pdbx_strand_id
1 'polypeptide(L)'
;MARKEKKVRIYSALEVADICGVVNQTAINWIKSGFLKAFTTPGGQYRVYAEDLRAFLSARGMRVPPELSGEDGTNWERILIVDDDQGIVAVLKRYLTRRLPSYTVMEAYDGFEAGRLVSEWKPGVILLDINLPGLDGHKLCQRIKSDPSLGSPVIIAITGLTDPEIEQTIRQEGADAFFEKPLDLEKVLARIEELLADRTHKAEGS
;
A
#
# COMPACT_ATOMS: atom_id res chain seq x y z
N MET A 1 -7.90 25.00 14.10
CA MET A 1 -8.23 23.55 14.02
C MET A 1 -6.96 22.81 14.37
N ALA A 2 -6.96 22.07 15.47
CA ALA A 2 -5.77 21.37 15.95
C ALA A 2 -5.38 20.24 14.98
N ARG A 3 -4.18 20.31 14.44
CA ARG A 3 -3.54 19.24 13.68
C ARG A 3 -3.41 18.04 14.61
N LYS A 4 -4.13 16.94 14.36
CA LYS A 4 -3.92 15.68 15.06
C LYS A 4 -2.49 15.23 14.75
N GLU A 5 -1.59 15.34 15.71
CA GLU A 5 -0.24 14.77 15.59
C GLU A 5 -0.38 13.26 15.36
N LYS A 6 0.24 12.79 14.29
CA LYS A 6 0.30 11.37 13.94
C LYS A 6 1.13 10.66 15.02
N LYS A 7 0.48 9.90 15.88
CA LYS A 7 1.15 9.15 16.95
C LYS A 7 1.95 8.01 16.30
N VAL A 8 3.26 8.16 16.18
CA VAL A 8 4.15 7.11 15.67
C VAL A 8 4.04 5.89 16.58
N ARG A 9 3.65 4.75 16.03
CA ARG A 9 3.50 3.50 16.80
C ARG A 9 4.87 2.85 16.98
N ILE A 10 5.25 2.64 18.24
CA ILE A 10 6.55 2.12 18.65
C ILE A 10 6.32 0.88 19.50
N TYR A 11 7.07 -0.18 19.22
CA TYR A 11 7.00 -1.46 19.89
C TYR A 11 8.21 -1.70 20.79
N SER A 12 8.01 -2.30 21.95
CA SER A 12 9.09 -2.86 22.78
C SER A 12 9.58 -4.19 22.20
N ALA A 13 10.76 -4.65 22.63
CA ALA A 13 11.26 -5.95 22.21
C ALA A 13 10.33 -7.11 22.62
N LEU A 14 9.59 -6.97 23.72
CA LEU A 14 8.62 -7.96 24.18
C LEU A 14 7.41 -8.00 23.23
N GLU A 15 6.84 -6.85 22.87
CA GLU A 15 5.72 -6.79 21.91
C GLU A 15 6.13 -7.33 20.53
N VAL A 16 7.38 -7.07 20.09
CA VAL A 16 7.93 -7.67 18.87
C VAL A 16 7.97 -9.20 18.99
N ALA A 17 8.41 -9.72 20.13
CA ALA A 17 8.47 -11.16 20.38
C ALA A 17 7.07 -11.80 20.33
N ASP A 18 6.09 -11.17 20.97
CA ASP A 18 4.68 -11.62 20.97
C ASP A 18 4.10 -11.62 19.54
N ILE A 19 4.31 -10.56 18.78
CA ILE A 19 3.87 -10.44 17.37
C ILE A 19 4.49 -11.53 16.50
N CYS A 20 5.77 -11.82 16.69
CA CYS A 20 6.49 -12.81 15.91
C CYS A 20 6.31 -14.26 16.41
N GLY A 21 5.63 -14.47 17.55
CA GLY A 21 5.47 -15.80 18.15
C GLY A 21 6.78 -16.40 18.65
N VAL A 22 7.72 -15.57 19.13
CA VAL A 22 9.03 -16.00 19.63
C VAL A 22 9.27 -15.53 21.05
N VAL A 23 10.30 -16.06 21.71
CA VAL A 23 10.70 -15.58 23.04
C VAL A 23 11.41 -14.22 22.93
N ASN A 24 11.26 -13.38 23.95
CA ASN A 24 11.83 -12.01 23.99
C ASN A 24 13.34 -11.98 23.67
N GLN A 25 14.10 -12.97 24.11
CA GLN A 25 15.53 -13.05 23.82
C GLN A 25 15.83 -13.16 22.33
N THR A 26 14.96 -13.83 21.55
CA THR A 26 15.10 -13.93 20.10
C THR A 26 14.93 -12.57 19.42
N ALA A 27 13.90 -11.80 19.82
CA ALA A 27 13.69 -10.44 19.32
C ALA A 27 14.89 -9.53 19.66
N ILE A 28 15.41 -9.59 20.87
CA ILE A 28 16.60 -8.86 21.29
C ILE A 28 17.83 -9.27 20.45
N ASN A 29 18.00 -10.54 20.13
CA ASN A 29 19.11 -11.00 19.29
C ASN A 29 18.99 -10.47 17.87
N TRP A 30 17.81 -10.40 17.28
CA TRP A 30 17.59 -9.81 15.97
C TRP A 30 17.97 -8.32 15.94
N ILE A 31 17.64 -7.59 17.01
CA ILE A 31 18.04 -6.18 17.15
C ILE A 31 19.55 -6.05 17.26
N LYS A 32 20.18 -6.82 18.16
CA LYS A 32 21.64 -6.77 18.38
C LYS A 32 22.46 -7.17 17.17
N SER A 33 21.95 -8.09 16.36
CA SER A 33 22.59 -8.54 15.12
C SER A 33 22.32 -7.59 13.93
N GLY A 34 21.56 -6.52 14.12
CA GLY A 34 21.22 -5.57 13.06
C GLY A 34 20.19 -6.08 12.05
N PHE A 35 19.58 -7.24 12.30
CA PHE A 35 18.52 -7.77 11.44
C PHE A 35 17.21 -6.99 11.57
N LEU A 36 16.90 -6.52 12.79
CA LEU A 36 15.75 -5.69 13.08
C LEU A 36 16.25 -4.31 13.54
N LYS A 37 15.92 -3.29 12.80
CA LYS A 37 16.27 -1.91 13.11
C LYS A 37 15.52 -1.45 14.37
N ALA A 38 16.24 -0.87 15.32
CA ALA A 38 15.69 -0.42 16.57
C ALA A 38 16.51 0.75 17.12
N PHE A 39 15.92 1.55 17.99
CA PHE A 39 16.63 2.54 18.79
C PHE A 39 16.56 2.18 20.27
N THR A 40 17.42 2.81 21.06
CA THR A 40 17.48 2.57 22.51
C THR A 40 17.00 3.83 23.24
N THR A 41 16.08 3.65 24.19
CA THR A 41 15.67 4.75 25.08
C THR A 41 16.78 5.12 26.06
N PRO A 42 16.74 6.31 26.70
CA PRO A 42 17.69 6.68 27.76
C PRO A 42 17.77 5.66 28.90
N GLY A 43 16.71 4.89 29.14
CA GLY A 43 16.66 3.78 30.12
C GLY A 43 17.20 2.45 29.63
N GLY A 44 17.85 2.40 28.44
CA GLY A 44 18.48 1.19 27.89
C GLY A 44 17.52 0.19 27.26
N GLN A 45 16.25 0.55 27.06
CA GLN A 45 15.26 -0.35 26.47
C GLN A 45 15.21 -0.21 24.94
N TYR A 46 15.16 -1.33 24.25
CA TYR A 46 14.96 -1.33 22.79
C TYR A 46 13.53 -0.93 22.42
N ARG A 47 13.45 -0.14 21.35
CA ARG A 47 12.22 0.31 20.72
C ARG A 47 12.32 0.16 19.22
N VAL A 48 11.26 -0.34 18.58
CA VAL A 48 11.16 -0.62 17.15
C VAL A 48 9.99 0.16 16.58
N TYR A 49 10.23 0.92 15.53
CA TYR A 49 9.15 1.57 14.79
C TYR A 49 8.29 0.53 14.06
N ALA A 50 7.00 0.80 13.95
CA ALA A 50 6.05 -0.09 13.26
C ALA A 50 6.49 -0.44 11.83
N GLU A 51 7.03 0.53 11.11
CA GLU A 51 7.57 0.40 9.75
C GLU A 51 8.79 -0.54 9.68
N ASP A 52 9.73 -0.41 10.62
CA ASP A 52 10.91 -1.27 10.67
C ASP A 52 10.52 -2.72 11.00
N LEU A 53 9.54 -2.91 11.89
CA LEU A 53 9.01 -4.23 12.21
C LEU A 53 8.28 -4.85 11.02
N ARG A 54 7.47 -4.07 10.31
CA ARG A 54 6.78 -4.51 9.10
C ARG A 54 7.77 -4.93 8.02
N ALA A 55 8.75 -4.08 7.71
CA ALA A 55 9.80 -4.38 6.72
C ALA A 55 10.58 -5.65 7.08
N PHE A 56 10.89 -5.86 8.37
CA PHE A 56 11.56 -7.05 8.87
C PHE A 56 10.73 -8.32 8.65
N LEU A 57 9.41 -8.27 8.97
CA LEU A 57 8.49 -9.40 8.80
C LEU A 57 8.36 -9.78 7.32
N SER A 58 8.14 -8.78 6.46
CA SER A 58 8.01 -8.96 5.02
C SER A 58 9.26 -9.56 4.39
N ALA A 59 10.44 -9.01 4.69
CA ALA A 59 11.71 -9.48 4.16
C ALA A 59 12.04 -10.95 4.53
N ARG A 60 11.35 -11.50 5.56
CA ARG A 60 11.52 -12.87 6.03
C ARG A 60 10.36 -13.79 5.70
N GLY A 61 9.38 -13.31 4.90
CA GLY A 61 8.19 -14.07 4.56
C GLY A 61 7.28 -14.36 5.77
N MET A 62 7.43 -13.59 6.86
CA MET A 62 6.58 -13.72 8.04
C MET A 62 5.26 -12.96 7.82
N ARG A 63 4.17 -13.49 8.39
CA ARG A 63 2.87 -12.83 8.30
C ARG A 63 2.92 -11.46 8.99
N VAL A 64 2.56 -10.40 8.26
CA VAL A 64 2.37 -9.06 8.83
C VAL A 64 0.99 -8.97 9.48
N PRO A 65 0.90 -8.74 10.80
CA PRO A 65 -0.38 -8.59 11.48
C PRO A 65 -1.14 -7.34 11.02
N PRO A 66 -2.49 -7.35 11.07
CA PRO A 66 -3.32 -6.20 10.67
C PRO A 66 -2.98 -4.90 11.40
N GLU A 67 -2.55 -4.97 12.66
CA GLU A 67 -2.16 -3.82 13.47
C GLU A 67 -0.85 -3.15 13.03
N LEU A 68 -0.04 -3.82 12.21
CA LEU A 68 1.15 -3.28 11.55
C LEU A 68 0.87 -2.81 10.13
N SER A 69 -0.29 -3.15 9.58
CA SER A 69 -0.86 -2.46 8.43
C SER A 69 -1.14 -1.02 8.85
N GLY A 70 -0.94 -0.02 8.01
CA GLY A 70 -1.03 1.42 8.37
C GLY A 70 -2.20 1.77 9.29
N GLU A 71 -2.19 2.94 9.93
CA GLU A 71 -3.18 3.37 10.93
C GLU A 71 -4.64 3.24 10.47
N ASP A 72 -4.86 3.20 9.16
CA ASP A 72 -6.14 2.99 8.47
C ASP A 72 -6.39 1.53 8.05
N GLY A 73 -5.49 0.60 8.43
CA GLY A 73 -5.55 -0.81 8.07
C GLY A 73 -5.02 -1.12 6.66
N THR A 74 -4.47 -0.15 5.94
CA THR A 74 -3.92 -0.32 4.58
C THR A 74 -2.74 -1.29 4.59
N ASN A 75 -2.78 -2.29 3.73
CA ASN A 75 -1.67 -3.21 3.54
C ASN A 75 -0.91 -2.87 2.24
N TRP A 76 0.29 -2.34 2.40
CA TRP A 76 1.13 -1.83 1.31
C TRP A 76 1.70 -2.91 0.38
N GLU A 77 1.60 -4.18 0.76
CA GLU A 77 1.98 -5.33 -0.08
C GLU A 77 0.79 -5.92 -0.85
N ARG A 78 -0.34 -5.20 -0.88
CA ARG A 78 -1.53 -5.58 -1.62
C ARG A 78 -1.77 -4.64 -2.77
N ILE A 79 -1.88 -5.20 -3.97
CA ILE A 79 -2.20 -4.48 -5.20
C ILE A 79 -3.56 -4.97 -5.69
N LEU A 80 -4.47 -4.04 -5.93
CA LEU A 80 -5.76 -4.32 -6.56
C LEU A 80 -5.73 -3.77 -8.00
N ILE A 81 -6.08 -4.61 -8.95
CA ILE A 81 -6.28 -4.23 -10.36
C ILE A 81 -7.77 -4.18 -10.61
N VAL A 82 -8.25 -3.07 -11.13
CA VAL A 82 -9.66 -2.83 -11.44
C VAL A 82 -9.79 -2.44 -12.90
N ASP A 83 -10.28 -3.35 -13.73
CA ASP A 83 -10.45 -3.15 -15.18
C ASP A 83 -11.43 -4.21 -15.69
N ASP A 84 -12.38 -3.87 -16.55
CA ASP A 84 -13.33 -4.80 -17.14
C ASP A 84 -12.72 -5.66 -18.27
N ASP A 85 -11.58 -5.23 -18.81
CA ASP A 85 -10.81 -6.02 -19.78
C ASP A 85 -9.98 -7.12 -19.08
N GLN A 86 -10.52 -8.34 -19.09
CA GLN A 86 -9.85 -9.51 -18.51
C GLN A 86 -8.46 -9.77 -19.09
N GLY A 87 -8.22 -9.39 -20.35
CA GLY A 87 -6.92 -9.54 -21.02
C GLY A 87 -5.86 -8.61 -20.40
N ILE A 88 -6.22 -7.35 -20.17
CA ILE A 88 -5.36 -6.37 -19.52
C ILE A 88 -5.08 -6.79 -18.07
N VAL A 89 -6.12 -7.18 -17.33
CA VAL A 89 -6.01 -7.67 -15.95
C VAL A 89 -5.06 -8.85 -15.85
N ALA A 90 -5.22 -9.87 -16.71
CA ALA A 90 -4.38 -11.06 -16.70
C ALA A 90 -2.90 -10.75 -17.01
N VAL A 91 -2.64 -9.82 -17.93
CA VAL A 91 -1.29 -9.38 -18.28
C VAL A 91 -0.65 -8.62 -17.12
N LEU A 92 -1.36 -7.64 -16.54
CA LEU A 92 -0.89 -6.86 -15.39
C LEU A 92 -0.62 -7.76 -14.18
N LYS A 93 -1.58 -8.62 -13.81
CA LYS A 93 -1.45 -9.54 -12.68
C LYS A 93 -0.23 -10.44 -12.83
N ARG A 94 -0.08 -11.10 -13.99
CA ARG A 94 1.06 -11.99 -14.27
C ARG A 94 2.38 -11.23 -14.17
N TYR A 95 2.46 -10.02 -14.74
CA TYR A 95 3.66 -9.21 -14.72
C TYR A 95 4.03 -8.78 -13.30
N LEU A 96 3.08 -8.20 -12.55
CA LEU A 96 3.31 -7.71 -11.19
C LEU A 96 3.64 -8.85 -10.21
N THR A 97 2.92 -9.98 -10.26
CA THR A 97 3.22 -11.15 -9.41
C THR A 97 4.64 -11.69 -9.65
N ARG A 98 5.12 -11.65 -10.90
CA ARG A 98 6.47 -12.08 -11.23
C ARG A 98 7.55 -11.10 -10.75
N ARG A 99 7.29 -9.78 -10.85
CA ARG A 99 8.27 -8.72 -10.52
C ARG A 99 8.27 -8.35 -9.04
N LEU A 100 7.14 -8.51 -8.38
CA LEU A 100 6.91 -8.20 -6.96
C LEU A 100 6.44 -9.46 -6.20
N PRO A 101 7.31 -10.46 -5.98
CA PRO A 101 6.91 -11.75 -5.41
C PRO A 101 6.42 -11.68 -3.96
N SER A 102 6.76 -10.62 -3.21
CA SER A 102 6.26 -10.36 -1.86
C SER A 102 4.85 -9.75 -1.85
N TYR A 103 4.36 -9.28 -3.00
CA TYR A 103 3.05 -8.63 -3.09
C TYR A 103 1.95 -9.62 -3.44
N THR A 104 0.78 -9.42 -2.83
CA THR A 104 -0.44 -10.13 -3.23
C THR A 104 -1.21 -9.26 -4.21
N VAL A 105 -1.52 -9.80 -5.39
CA VAL A 105 -2.26 -9.11 -6.44
C VAL A 105 -3.66 -9.71 -6.58
N MET A 106 -4.69 -8.89 -6.39
CA MET A 106 -6.09 -9.24 -6.63
C MET A 106 -6.67 -8.42 -7.78
N GLU A 107 -7.75 -8.92 -8.33
CA GLU A 107 -8.48 -8.32 -9.43
C GLU A 107 -9.94 -8.03 -9.07
N ALA A 108 -10.49 -7.00 -9.68
CA ALA A 108 -11.91 -6.70 -9.73
C ALA A 108 -12.27 -6.28 -11.17
N TYR A 109 -13.43 -6.69 -11.63
CA TYR A 109 -13.87 -6.46 -13.00
C TYR A 109 -15.00 -5.44 -13.10
N ASP A 110 -15.48 -4.97 -11.97
CA ASP A 110 -16.47 -3.92 -11.86
C ASP A 110 -16.28 -3.09 -10.58
N GLY A 111 -17.00 -1.97 -10.53
CA GLY A 111 -16.86 -1.06 -9.41
C GLY A 111 -17.48 -1.51 -8.11
N PHE A 112 -18.44 -2.42 -8.14
CA PHE A 112 -19.04 -2.99 -6.92
C PHE A 112 -18.02 -3.91 -6.23
N GLU A 113 -17.43 -4.82 -7.00
CA GLU A 113 -16.38 -5.71 -6.51
C GLU A 113 -15.15 -4.91 -6.05
N ALA A 114 -14.73 -3.89 -6.81
CA ALA A 114 -13.66 -2.99 -6.43
C ALA A 114 -13.94 -2.31 -5.09
N GLY A 115 -15.12 -1.71 -4.91
CA GLY A 115 -15.50 -1.06 -3.65
C GLY A 115 -15.51 -2.01 -2.46
N ARG A 116 -16.00 -3.23 -2.62
CA ARG A 116 -15.98 -4.29 -1.61
C ARG A 116 -14.55 -4.66 -1.23
N LEU A 117 -13.68 -4.93 -2.23
CA LEU A 117 -12.29 -5.30 -1.99
C LEU A 117 -11.49 -4.16 -1.35
N VAL A 118 -11.70 -2.91 -1.76
CA VAL A 118 -11.06 -1.76 -1.11
C VAL A 118 -11.43 -1.70 0.38
N SER A 119 -12.70 -1.90 0.71
CA SER A 119 -13.18 -1.86 2.10
C SER A 119 -12.67 -3.02 2.95
N GLU A 120 -12.75 -4.26 2.45
CA GLU A 120 -12.45 -5.46 3.21
C GLU A 120 -10.96 -5.82 3.20
N TRP A 121 -10.32 -5.66 2.03
CA TRP A 121 -8.95 -6.13 1.81
C TRP A 121 -7.89 -5.05 2.00
N LYS A 122 -8.30 -3.77 2.00
CA LYS A 122 -7.43 -2.62 2.27
C LYS A 122 -6.12 -2.63 1.46
N PRO A 123 -6.18 -2.62 0.12
CA PRO A 123 -4.99 -2.60 -0.71
C PRO A 123 -4.17 -1.33 -0.48
N GLY A 124 -2.84 -1.43 -0.60
CA GLY A 124 -1.95 -0.28 -0.57
C GLY A 124 -1.82 0.42 -1.92
N VAL A 125 -2.04 -0.33 -3.01
CA VAL A 125 -1.99 0.19 -4.38
C VAL A 125 -3.23 -0.27 -5.15
N ILE A 126 -3.83 0.64 -5.91
CA ILE A 126 -4.95 0.36 -6.81
C ILE A 126 -4.56 0.83 -8.21
N LEU A 127 -4.57 -0.09 -9.18
CA LEU A 127 -4.56 0.22 -10.60
C LEU A 127 -6.02 0.28 -11.04
N LEU A 128 -6.52 1.45 -11.40
CA LEU A 128 -7.95 1.71 -11.63
C LEU A 128 -8.20 2.17 -13.06
N ASP A 129 -8.90 1.35 -13.83
CA ASP A 129 -9.50 1.86 -15.07
C ASP A 129 -10.60 2.87 -14.75
N ILE A 130 -10.52 4.02 -15.39
CA ILE A 130 -11.49 5.10 -15.20
C ILE A 130 -12.77 4.85 -16.00
N ASN A 131 -12.69 4.09 -17.06
CA ASN A 131 -13.81 3.84 -18.00
C ASN A 131 -14.56 2.54 -17.72
N LEU A 132 -14.81 2.22 -16.46
CA LEU A 132 -15.53 1.01 -16.08
C LEU A 132 -17.02 1.08 -16.49
N PRO A 133 -17.58 0.03 -17.11
CA PRO A 133 -18.99 0.01 -17.43
C PRO A 133 -19.84 -0.01 -16.14
N GLY A 134 -20.85 0.85 -16.10
CA GLY A 134 -21.82 0.91 -14.98
C GLY A 134 -21.32 1.60 -13.71
N LEU A 135 -20.07 1.95 -13.62
CA LEU A 135 -19.52 2.77 -12.53
C LEU A 135 -18.56 3.81 -13.11
N ASP A 136 -18.73 5.01 -12.64
CA ASP A 136 -17.83 6.13 -12.92
C ASP A 136 -16.54 5.97 -12.07
N GLY A 137 -15.45 5.56 -12.72
CA GLY A 137 -14.15 5.38 -12.07
C GLY A 137 -13.63 6.66 -11.40
N HIS A 138 -14.02 7.83 -11.92
CA HIS A 138 -13.78 9.12 -11.30
C HIS A 138 -14.39 9.20 -9.90
N LYS A 139 -15.68 8.83 -9.79
CA LYS A 139 -16.37 8.80 -8.48
C LYS A 139 -15.79 7.78 -7.52
N LEU A 140 -15.34 6.63 -8.04
CA LEU A 140 -14.68 5.63 -7.20
C LEU A 140 -13.35 6.16 -6.65
N CYS A 141 -12.52 6.78 -7.50
CA CYS A 141 -11.26 7.42 -7.10
C CYS A 141 -11.50 8.47 -6.00
N GLN A 142 -12.42 9.39 -6.25
CA GLN A 142 -12.79 10.46 -5.33
C GLN A 142 -13.30 9.93 -3.99
N ARG A 143 -14.17 8.90 -4.01
CA ARG A 143 -14.69 8.24 -2.81
C ARG A 143 -13.59 7.58 -1.99
N ILE A 144 -12.69 6.84 -2.63
CA ILE A 144 -11.57 6.16 -1.93
C ILE A 144 -10.67 7.20 -1.27
N LYS A 145 -10.38 8.30 -1.94
CA LYS A 145 -9.50 9.35 -1.41
C LYS A 145 -10.14 10.22 -0.35
N SER A 146 -11.47 10.39 -0.38
CA SER A 146 -12.19 11.21 0.59
C SER A 146 -12.59 10.47 1.86
N ASP A 147 -12.61 9.14 1.85
CA ASP A 147 -13.02 8.31 3.00
C ASP A 147 -11.80 7.69 3.70
N PRO A 148 -11.36 8.24 4.85
CA PRO A 148 -10.23 7.70 5.61
C PRO A 148 -10.43 6.27 6.09
N SER A 149 -11.70 5.79 6.19
CA SER A 149 -12.00 4.43 6.60
C SER A 149 -11.62 3.38 5.56
N LEU A 150 -11.49 3.80 4.29
CA LEU A 150 -11.05 2.94 3.18
C LEU A 150 -9.53 2.83 3.08
N GLY A 151 -8.81 3.50 3.96
CA GLY A 151 -7.38 3.64 3.87
C GLY A 151 -6.99 4.83 2.98
N SER A 152 -5.72 4.99 2.76
CA SER A 152 -5.23 6.03 1.84
C SER A 152 -4.35 5.37 0.77
N PRO A 153 -4.88 4.41 -0.03
CA PRO A 153 -4.08 3.71 -1.01
C PRO A 153 -3.49 4.66 -2.06
N VAL A 154 -2.39 4.25 -2.66
CA VAL A 154 -1.92 4.83 -3.91
C VAL A 154 -2.90 4.45 -5.01
N ILE A 155 -3.44 5.42 -5.73
CA ILE A 155 -4.31 5.19 -6.89
C ILE A 155 -3.56 5.59 -8.15
N ILE A 156 -3.36 4.63 -9.03
CA ILE A 156 -2.84 4.82 -10.37
C ILE A 156 -4.00 4.65 -11.34
N ALA A 157 -4.45 5.76 -11.90
CA ALA A 157 -5.53 5.76 -12.88
C ALA A 157 -5.03 5.27 -14.25
N ILE A 158 -5.84 4.47 -14.92
CA ILE A 158 -5.59 3.94 -16.24
C ILE A 158 -6.78 4.32 -17.12
N THR A 159 -6.53 4.76 -18.35
CA THR A 159 -7.60 5.07 -19.29
C THR A 159 -7.20 4.79 -20.75
N GLY A 160 -8.18 4.49 -21.57
CA GLY A 160 -8.04 4.44 -23.03
C GLY A 160 -8.32 5.77 -23.73
N LEU A 161 -8.71 6.81 -22.98
CA LEU A 161 -9.03 8.13 -23.56
C LEU A 161 -7.81 9.04 -23.51
N THR A 162 -7.45 9.61 -24.65
CA THR A 162 -6.33 10.55 -24.83
C THR A 162 -6.86 11.99 -24.80
N ASP A 163 -7.31 12.44 -23.66
CA ASP A 163 -7.74 13.83 -23.46
C ASP A 163 -6.95 14.47 -22.30
N PRO A 164 -6.17 15.52 -22.56
CA PRO A 164 -5.40 16.21 -21.52
C PRO A 164 -6.26 16.74 -20.35
N GLU A 165 -7.53 17.04 -20.57
CA GLU A 165 -8.44 17.49 -19.53
C GLU A 165 -8.78 16.35 -18.56
N ILE A 166 -8.78 15.11 -19.04
CA ILE A 166 -9.04 13.90 -18.22
C ILE A 166 -7.91 13.72 -17.22
N GLU A 167 -6.64 13.82 -17.61
CA GLU A 167 -5.53 13.68 -16.68
C GLU A 167 -5.60 14.72 -15.56
N GLN A 168 -5.88 15.98 -15.90
CA GLN A 168 -5.99 17.05 -14.91
C GLN A 168 -7.14 16.79 -13.92
N THR A 169 -8.28 16.35 -14.44
CA THR A 169 -9.46 16.02 -13.62
C THR A 169 -9.17 14.88 -12.66
N ILE A 170 -8.59 13.77 -13.14
CA ILE A 170 -8.28 12.60 -12.34
C ILE A 170 -7.26 12.92 -11.22
N ARG A 171 -6.27 13.77 -11.52
CA ARG A 171 -5.32 14.24 -10.51
C ARG A 171 -5.98 15.10 -9.44
N GLN A 172 -6.93 15.96 -9.81
CA GLN A 172 -7.72 16.75 -8.86
C GLN A 172 -8.62 15.86 -7.97
N GLU A 173 -9.07 14.74 -8.48
CA GLU A 173 -9.84 13.73 -7.75
C GLU A 173 -8.98 12.87 -6.82
N GLY A 174 -7.67 13.05 -6.86
CA GLY A 174 -6.72 12.49 -5.91
C GLY A 174 -5.94 11.29 -6.41
N ALA A 175 -5.96 10.96 -7.71
CA ALA A 175 -5.06 9.95 -8.24
C ALA A 175 -3.60 10.39 -8.11
N ASP A 176 -2.74 9.46 -7.69
CA ASP A 176 -1.32 9.71 -7.45
C ASP A 176 -0.49 9.60 -8.75
N ALA A 177 -1.02 8.90 -9.75
CA ALA A 177 -0.44 8.79 -11.09
C ALA A 177 -1.51 8.46 -12.13
N PHE A 178 -1.13 8.61 -13.40
CA PHE A 178 -1.99 8.40 -14.54
C PHE A 178 -1.21 7.69 -15.65
N PHE A 179 -1.84 6.73 -16.35
CA PHE A 179 -1.32 6.05 -17.52
C PHE A 179 -2.38 5.89 -18.60
N GLU A 180 -1.97 6.09 -19.83
CA GLU A 180 -2.80 5.81 -21.01
C GLU A 180 -2.59 4.38 -21.49
N LYS A 181 -3.65 3.75 -21.99
CA LYS A 181 -3.58 2.48 -22.72
C LYS A 181 -3.10 2.75 -24.17
N PRO A 182 -2.16 1.96 -24.73
CA PRO A 182 -1.60 0.71 -24.20
C PRO A 182 -0.53 0.93 -23.14
N LEU A 183 -0.55 0.08 -22.10
CA LEU A 183 0.31 0.24 -20.93
C LEU A 183 1.76 -0.22 -21.20
N ASP A 184 2.71 0.63 -20.84
CA ASP A 184 4.11 0.24 -20.64
C ASP A 184 4.26 -0.32 -19.22
N LEU A 185 4.33 -1.64 -19.10
CA LEU A 185 4.35 -2.33 -17.81
C LEU A 185 5.58 -2.00 -16.97
N GLU A 186 6.71 -1.69 -17.59
CA GLU A 186 7.94 -1.31 -16.86
C GLU A 186 7.77 0.08 -16.23
N LYS A 187 7.15 1.02 -16.94
CA LYS A 187 6.84 2.34 -16.39
C LYS A 187 5.79 2.28 -15.28
N VAL A 188 4.77 1.44 -15.42
CA VAL A 188 3.77 1.22 -14.37
C VAL A 188 4.44 0.68 -13.11
N LEU A 189 5.30 -0.34 -13.23
CA LEU A 189 6.05 -0.90 -12.11
C LEU A 189 6.95 0.15 -11.45
N ALA A 190 7.77 0.84 -12.22
CA ALA A 190 8.67 1.87 -11.71
C ALA A 190 7.90 2.96 -10.94
N ARG A 191 6.71 3.34 -11.43
CA ARG A 191 5.86 4.33 -10.76
C ARG A 191 5.25 3.81 -9.46
N ILE A 192 4.87 2.53 -9.39
CA ILE A 192 4.44 1.89 -8.14
C ILE A 192 5.55 1.97 -7.11
N GLU A 193 6.76 1.56 -7.46
CA GLU A 193 7.92 1.53 -6.57
C GLU A 193 8.27 2.95 -6.07
N GLU A 194 8.28 3.94 -6.95
CA GLU A 194 8.53 5.35 -6.62
C GLU A 194 7.50 5.89 -5.62
N LEU A 195 6.20 5.71 -5.90
CA LEU A 195 5.12 6.19 -5.04
C LEU A 195 5.11 5.52 -3.66
N LEU A 196 5.51 4.26 -3.58
CA LEU A 196 5.67 3.55 -2.32
C LEU A 196 6.90 4.03 -1.55
N ALA A 197 8.02 4.30 -2.22
CA ALA A 197 9.23 4.87 -1.62
C ALA A 197 8.99 6.28 -1.06
N ASP A 198 8.31 7.15 -1.81
CA ASP A 198 7.95 8.50 -1.35
C ASP A 198 7.10 8.51 -0.08
N ARG A 199 6.25 7.49 0.10
CA ARG A 199 5.44 7.35 1.31
C ARG A 199 6.26 6.90 2.52
N THR A 200 7.27 6.06 2.32
CA THR A 200 8.21 5.69 3.39
C THR A 200 9.03 6.89 3.84
N HIS A 201 9.52 7.70 2.91
CA HIS A 201 10.26 8.93 3.24
C HIS A 201 9.41 10.02 3.90
N LYS A 202 8.14 10.17 3.50
CA LYS A 202 7.22 11.11 4.17
C LYS A 202 6.85 10.69 5.59
N ALA A 203 6.90 9.39 5.89
CA ALA A 203 6.72 8.88 7.24
C ALA A 203 7.97 9.09 8.12
N GLU A 204 9.17 9.19 7.53
CA GLU A 204 10.44 9.43 8.22
C GLU A 204 10.71 10.92 8.51
N GLY A 205 10.08 11.84 7.78
CA GLY A 205 10.34 13.30 7.83
C GLY A 205 9.26 14.15 8.52
N SER A 206 8.31 13.55 9.25
CA SER A 206 7.23 14.30 9.91
C SER A 206 7.18 14.08 11.41
#